data_597e8525f3342a440e69f0d3b62c9fab
#
_entry.id   597e8525f3342a440e69f0d3b62c9fab
#
_cell.length_a   1.000
_cell.length_b   1.000
_cell.length_c   1.000
_cell.angle_alpha   90.00
_cell.angle_beta   90.00
_cell.angle_gamma   90.00
#
_symmetry.space_group_name_H-M   'P 1'
#
loop_
_entity.id
_entity.type
_entity.pdbx_description
1 polymer ?
#
loop_
_entity_poly.entity_id
_entity_poly.type
_entity_poly.pdbx_seq_one_letter_code
_entity_poly.pdbx_strand_id
1 'polypeptide(L)'
;AALRETLGDGYREQIAPALRHDLDETWTLRQRLFPLPVWDARVERVRNIVFHRVGKLSMRLDVYRPRVRPGPCHTILHVHGGAWMVGRKDDQGKPLAYRMAAHGWVVVSANYRLSPRFTFPEHLIDVKAALAWIREHGAEFGADPDFVVITGGSAGGHLAALAALTPHDPEYQPGF
;
A
#
# COMPACT_ATOMS: atom_id res chain seq x y z
N ALA A 1 -12.93 -22.21 -3.53
CA ALA A 1 -14.28 -22.76 -3.76
C ALA A 1 -15.13 -21.71 -4.46
N ALA A 2 -15.45 -20.56 -3.85
CA ALA A 2 -16.39 -19.56 -4.39
C ALA A 2 -16.07 -19.07 -5.82
N LEU A 3 -14.80 -18.81 -6.16
CA LEU A 3 -14.45 -18.36 -7.51
C LEU A 3 -14.74 -19.43 -8.58
N ARG A 4 -14.55 -20.71 -8.27
CA ARG A 4 -14.89 -21.80 -9.20
C ARG A 4 -16.41 -21.94 -9.40
N GLU A 5 -17.18 -21.79 -8.33
CA GLU A 5 -18.65 -21.81 -8.42
C GLU A 5 -19.21 -20.67 -9.28
N THR A 6 -18.61 -19.47 -9.18
CA THR A 6 -19.12 -18.29 -9.89
C THR A 6 -18.60 -18.19 -11.31
N LEU A 7 -17.32 -18.52 -11.56
CA LEU A 7 -16.65 -18.32 -12.85
C LEU A 7 -16.48 -19.60 -13.67
N GLY A 8 -16.83 -20.77 -13.11
CA GLY A 8 -16.64 -22.10 -13.74
C GLY A 8 -15.21 -22.62 -13.61
N ASP A 9 -15.01 -23.90 -13.88
CA ASP A 9 -13.70 -24.55 -13.73
C ASP A 9 -12.62 -24.01 -14.68
N GLY A 10 -13.02 -23.50 -15.85
CA GLY A 10 -12.13 -22.94 -16.89
C GLY A 10 -11.73 -21.47 -16.67
N TYR A 11 -12.08 -20.81 -15.55
CA TYR A 11 -11.79 -19.38 -15.36
C TYR A 11 -10.29 -19.03 -15.46
N ARG A 12 -9.39 -19.98 -15.11
CA ARG A 12 -7.95 -19.77 -15.22
C ARG A 12 -7.47 -19.64 -16.65
N GLU A 13 -8.19 -20.22 -17.61
CA GLU A 13 -7.85 -20.16 -19.05
C GLU A 13 -8.12 -18.77 -19.62
N GLN A 14 -9.01 -17.99 -18.99
CA GLN A 14 -9.31 -16.60 -19.35
C GLN A 14 -8.24 -15.61 -18.88
N ILE A 15 -7.32 -16.05 -18.01
CA ILE A 15 -6.22 -15.22 -17.52
C ILE A 15 -5.08 -15.26 -18.54
N ALA A 16 -4.50 -14.08 -18.83
CA ALA A 16 -3.38 -13.99 -19.76
C ALA A 16 -2.26 -14.97 -19.40
N PRO A 17 -1.69 -15.72 -20.35
CA PRO A 17 -0.69 -16.76 -20.07
C PRO A 17 0.49 -16.28 -19.25
N ALA A 18 0.93 -15.03 -19.45
CA ALA A 18 2.03 -14.40 -18.71
C ALA A 18 1.75 -14.24 -17.21
N LEU A 19 0.47 -14.24 -16.79
CA LEU A 19 0.07 -14.06 -15.39
C LEU A 19 -0.31 -15.39 -14.72
N ARG A 20 -0.42 -16.50 -15.48
CA ARG A 20 -0.88 -17.79 -14.95
C ARG A 20 0.09 -18.39 -13.95
N HIS A 21 1.40 -18.23 -14.17
CA HIS A 21 2.42 -18.78 -13.28
C HIS A 21 2.35 -18.17 -11.87
N ASP A 22 1.91 -16.93 -11.72
CA ASP A 22 1.77 -16.26 -10.42
C ASP A 22 0.60 -16.80 -9.60
N LEU A 23 -0.33 -17.53 -10.25
CA LEU A 23 -1.49 -18.15 -9.59
C LEU A 23 -1.18 -19.48 -8.92
N ASP A 24 -0.08 -20.12 -9.30
CA ASP A 24 0.31 -21.47 -8.83
C ASP A 24 1.25 -21.43 -7.61
N GLU A 25 1.51 -20.24 -7.06
CA GLU A 25 2.23 -20.13 -5.80
C GLU A 25 1.43 -20.74 -4.66
N THR A 26 1.67 -22.01 -4.41
CA THR A 26 1.19 -22.67 -3.22
C THR A 26 1.95 -22.14 -2.02
N TRP A 27 1.23 -21.84 -0.95
CA TRP A 27 1.84 -21.52 0.33
C TRP A 27 2.79 -22.65 0.74
N THR A 28 4.06 -22.33 0.97
CA THR A 28 5.00 -23.31 1.50
C THR A 28 4.54 -23.78 2.88
N LEU A 29 4.92 -25.00 3.28
CA LEU A 29 4.60 -25.53 4.61
C LEU A 29 5.06 -24.55 5.72
N ARG A 30 6.21 -23.90 5.54
CA ARG A 30 6.73 -22.89 6.44
C ARG A 30 5.80 -21.69 6.55
N GLN A 31 5.26 -21.16 5.44
CA GLN A 31 4.30 -20.05 5.44
C GLN A 31 2.96 -20.42 6.08
N ARG A 32 2.56 -21.70 5.97
CA ARG A 32 1.34 -22.21 6.62
C ARG A 32 1.49 -22.35 8.13
N LEU A 33 2.66 -22.80 8.60
CA LEU A 33 2.94 -23.02 10.02
C LEU A 33 3.39 -21.75 10.75
N PHE A 34 4.08 -20.86 10.05
CA PHE A 34 4.61 -19.61 10.59
C PHE A 34 4.24 -18.44 9.65
N PRO A 35 3.02 -17.93 9.74
CA PRO A 35 2.59 -16.80 8.92
C PRO A 35 3.32 -15.47 9.26
N LEU A 36 4.09 -15.45 10.37
CA LEU A 36 4.92 -14.33 10.81
C LEU A 36 6.29 -14.85 11.29
N PRO A 37 7.41 -14.11 11.09
CA PRO A 37 7.48 -12.77 10.49
C PRO A 37 7.51 -12.83 8.95
N VAL A 38 6.75 -11.94 8.33
CA VAL A 38 6.79 -11.76 6.88
C VAL A 38 8.06 -10.99 6.53
N TRP A 39 9.01 -11.67 5.93
CA TRP A 39 10.25 -11.11 5.43
C TRP A 39 10.67 -11.84 4.15
N ASP A 40 11.16 -11.09 3.17
CA ASP A 40 11.66 -11.64 1.91
C ASP A 40 13.01 -10.96 1.59
N ALA A 41 14.04 -11.79 1.34
CA ALA A 41 15.40 -11.31 1.06
C ALA A 41 15.49 -10.47 -0.24
N ARG A 42 14.55 -10.65 -1.16
CA ARG A 42 14.45 -9.89 -2.42
C ARG A 42 13.99 -8.46 -2.21
N VAL A 43 13.44 -8.15 -1.02
CA VAL A 43 12.82 -6.86 -0.71
C VAL A 43 13.72 -6.02 0.20
N GLU A 44 13.85 -4.76 -0.14
CA GLU A 44 14.42 -3.73 0.72
C GLU A 44 13.30 -2.92 1.34
N ARG A 45 13.39 -2.67 2.65
CA ARG A 45 12.48 -1.76 3.37
C ARG A 45 13.23 -0.53 3.82
N VAL A 46 12.88 0.63 3.27
CA VAL A 46 13.32 1.95 3.75
C VAL A 46 12.29 2.46 4.76
N ARG A 47 12.74 2.80 5.97
CA ARG A 47 11.84 3.02 7.11
C ARG A 47 11.80 4.48 7.56
N ASN A 48 10.64 4.88 8.08
CA ASN A 48 10.46 6.12 8.84
C ASN A 48 10.78 7.41 8.04
N ILE A 49 10.54 7.40 6.73
CA ILE A 49 10.66 8.59 5.91
C ILE A 49 9.58 9.60 6.33
N VAL A 50 9.97 10.82 6.59
CA VAL A 50 9.02 11.90 6.90
C VAL A 50 8.47 12.44 5.58
N PHE A 51 7.17 12.29 5.36
CA PHE A 51 6.51 12.75 4.14
C PHE A 51 5.69 14.03 4.33
N HIS A 52 5.28 14.31 5.56
CA HIS A 52 4.47 15.50 5.86
C HIS A 52 4.73 15.97 7.29
N ARG A 53 4.61 17.29 7.52
CA ARG A 53 4.76 17.91 8.84
C ARG A 53 3.55 18.77 9.16
N VAL A 54 2.93 18.52 10.30
CA VAL A 54 1.80 19.32 10.81
C VAL A 54 2.22 19.89 12.17
N GLY A 55 2.63 21.14 12.20
CA GLY A 55 3.24 21.75 13.38
C GLY A 55 4.47 20.96 13.84
N LYS A 56 4.44 20.43 15.07
CA LYS A 56 5.52 19.61 15.63
C LYS A 56 5.41 18.13 15.29
N LEU A 57 4.33 17.70 14.65
CA LEU A 57 4.08 16.30 14.31
C LEU A 57 4.73 15.96 12.95
N SER A 58 5.52 14.89 12.93
CA SER A 58 6.12 14.35 11.69
C SER A 58 5.39 13.09 11.27
N MET A 59 4.68 13.14 10.15
CA MET A 59 4.03 12.00 9.54
C MET A 59 5.05 11.17 8.78
N ARG A 60 5.02 9.85 8.98
CA ARG A 60 6.04 8.94 8.47
C ARG A 60 5.44 7.82 7.64
N LEU A 61 6.19 7.41 6.63
CA LEU A 61 5.92 6.26 5.80
C LEU A 61 7.12 5.31 5.75
N ASP A 62 6.86 4.10 5.27
CA ASP A 62 7.87 3.11 4.91
C ASP A 62 7.71 2.75 3.44
N VAL A 63 8.82 2.54 2.75
CA VAL A 63 8.85 2.07 1.37
C VAL A 63 9.40 0.65 1.33
N TYR A 64 8.65 -0.26 0.72
CA TYR A 64 9.07 -1.63 0.41
C TYR A 64 9.31 -1.72 -1.09
N ARG A 65 10.48 -2.14 -1.52
CA ARG A 65 10.86 -2.17 -2.93
C ARG A 65 11.69 -3.39 -3.29
N PRO A 66 11.69 -3.84 -4.55
CA PRO A 66 12.62 -4.88 -5.00
C PRO A 66 14.06 -4.38 -4.85
N ARG A 67 14.98 -5.28 -4.45
CA ARG A 67 16.41 -4.95 -4.43
C ARG A 67 16.97 -4.78 -5.84
N VAL A 68 16.50 -5.59 -6.78
CA VAL A 68 16.85 -5.51 -8.21
C VAL A 68 15.65 -5.00 -8.97
N ARG A 69 15.83 -3.93 -9.73
CA ARG A 69 14.77 -3.24 -10.45
C ARG A 69 15.17 -3.05 -11.92
N PRO A 70 14.37 -3.53 -12.86
CA PRO A 70 14.63 -3.34 -14.30
C PRO A 70 14.24 -1.92 -14.78
N GLY A 71 13.47 -1.15 -13.98
CA GLY A 71 12.93 0.17 -14.31
C GLY A 71 11.95 0.67 -13.27
N PRO A 72 11.12 1.68 -13.60
CA PRO A 72 10.03 2.13 -12.74
C PRO A 72 9.06 0.98 -12.43
N CYS A 73 8.66 0.88 -11.17
CA CYS A 73 7.78 -0.18 -10.67
C CYS A 73 6.39 0.38 -10.38
N HIS A 74 5.35 -0.34 -10.73
CA HIS A 74 3.98 0.00 -10.31
C HIS A 74 3.94 0.19 -8.79
N THR A 75 3.15 1.16 -8.36
CA THR A 75 3.20 1.64 -6.97
C THR A 75 1.89 1.35 -6.25
N ILE A 76 1.98 0.93 -4.99
CA ILE A 76 0.84 0.78 -4.09
C ILE A 76 1.02 1.72 -2.91
N LEU A 77 0.01 2.55 -2.60
CA LEU A 77 -0.12 3.20 -1.31
C LEU A 77 -1.03 2.35 -0.41
N HIS A 78 -0.47 1.80 0.65
CA HIS A 78 -1.21 1.06 1.66
C HIS A 78 -1.55 1.96 2.84
N VAL A 79 -2.84 2.01 3.20
CA VAL A 79 -3.40 2.77 4.33
C VAL A 79 -3.91 1.78 5.37
N HIS A 80 -3.38 1.85 6.61
CA HIS A 80 -3.77 0.91 7.66
C HIS A 80 -5.19 1.13 8.17
N GLY A 81 -5.82 0.06 8.67
CA GLY A 81 -7.09 0.11 9.39
C GLY A 81 -6.91 0.49 10.87
N GLY A 82 -7.98 0.37 11.63
CA GLY A 82 -7.99 0.63 13.08
C GLY A 82 -9.00 1.68 13.52
N ALA A 83 -10.19 1.72 12.87
CA ALA A 83 -11.30 2.61 13.21
C ALA A 83 -10.90 4.10 13.31
N TRP A 84 -9.89 4.53 12.55
CA TRP A 84 -9.29 5.88 12.58
C TRP A 84 -8.68 6.28 13.92
N MET A 85 -8.67 5.39 14.92
CA MET A 85 -8.24 5.64 16.30
C MET A 85 -6.93 4.96 16.67
N VAL A 86 -6.65 3.82 16.04
CA VAL A 86 -5.46 3.00 16.32
C VAL A 86 -4.84 2.50 15.02
N GLY A 87 -3.64 1.92 15.14
CA GLY A 87 -2.94 1.32 14.00
C GLY A 87 -1.71 2.12 13.58
N ARG A 88 -0.88 1.47 12.80
CA ARG A 88 0.39 2.00 12.30
C ARG A 88 0.71 1.42 10.93
N LYS A 89 1.51 2.15 10.15
CA LYS A 89 2.01 1.74 8.83
C LYS A 89 2.69 0.36 8.79
N ASP A 90 3.16 -0.13 9.93
CA ASP A 90 3.88 -1.41 10.03
C ASP A 90 3.12 -2.51 10.79
N ASP A 91 1.83 -2.35 11.02
CA ASP A 91 1.01 -3.37 11.67
C ASP A 91 0.44 -4.39 10.67
N GLN A 92 -0.49 -3.98 9.82
CA GLN A 92 -1.33 -4.88 9.02
C GLN A 92 -0.81 -5.14 7.59
N GLY A 93 -0.17 -4.17 6.96
CA GLY A 93 0.19 -4.19 5.55
C GLY A 93 1.43 -4.98 5.19
N LYS A 94 2.20 -5.48 6.15
CA LYS A 94 3.49 -6.16 5.87
C LYS A 94 3.38 -7.37 4.93
N PRO A 95 2.42 -8.30 5.09
CA PRO A 95 2.31 -9.43 4.17
C PRO A 95 2.12 -8.99 2.72
N LEU A 96 1.20 -8.05 2.50
CA LEU A 96 0.96 -7.46 1.19
C LEU A 96 2.22 -6.76 0.67
N ALA A 97 2.83 -5.91 1.49
CA ALA A 97 3.98 -5.10 1.10
C ALA A 97 5.18 -5.95 0.68
N TYR A 98 5.55 -6.97 1.45
CA TYR A 98 6.64 -7.86 1.09
C TYR A 98 6.32 -8.70 -0.14
N ARG A 99 5.10 -9.23 -0.24
CA ARG A 99 4.70 -10.03 -1.40
C ARG A 99 4.72 -9.20 -2.68
N MET A 100 4.07 -8.05 -2.70
CA MET A 100 4.02 -7.21 -3.90
C MET A 100 5.40 -6.68 -4.28
N ALA A 101 6.22 -6.28 -3.31
CA ALA A 101 7.58 -5.85 -3.59
C ALA A 101 8.46 -6.99 -4.13
N ALA A 102 8.30 -8.23 -3.66
CA ALA A 102 8.98 -9.41 -4.20
C ALA A 102 8.57 -9.72 -5.65
N HIS A 103 7.40 -9.21 -6.10
CA HIS A 103 6.87 -9.34 -7.48
C HIS A 103 7.09 -8.06 -8.31
N GLY A 104 8.00 -7.19 -7.91
CA GLY A 104 8.39 -6.05 -8.72
C GLY A 104 7.59 -4.76 -8.50
N TRP A 105 6.78 -4.68 -7.45
CA TRP A 105 6.06 -3.46 -7.09
C TRP A 105 6.83 -2.64 -6.05
N VAL A 106 6.57 -1.34 -6.02
CA VAL A 106 6.92 -0.50 -4.87
C VAL A 106 5.68 -0.33 -4.00
N VAL A 107 5.81 -0.62 -2.70
CA VAL A 107 4.70 -0.44 -1.75
C VAL A 107 5.09 0.61 -0.73
N VAL A 108 4.31 1.67 -0.65
CA VAL A 108 4.42 2.74 0.33
C VAL A 108 3.35 2.51 1.40
N SER A 109 3.74 2.37 2.65
CA SER A 109 2.80 2.25 3.76
C SER A 109 2.92 3.46 4.68
N ALA A 110 1.85 4.23 4.80
CA ALA A 110 1.85 5.52 5.48
C ALA A 110 1.06 5.50 6.79
N ASN A 111 1.53 6.26 7.78
CA ASN A 111 0.72 6.67 8.90
C ASN A 111 -0.18 7.84 8.50
N TYR A 112 -1.29 7.98 9.20
CA TYR A 112 -2.13 9.16 9.18
C TYR A 112 -2.48 9.57 10.61
N ARG A 113 -2.89 10.81 10.84
CA ARG A 113 -3.31 11.31 12.16
C ARG A 113 -4.53 10.52 12.64
N LEU A 114 -4.65 10.31 13.94
CA LEU A 114 -5.64 9.43 14.55
C LEU A 114 -6.56 10.20 15.50
N SER A 115 -7.83 9.78 15.55
CA SER A 115 -8.83 10.20 16.52
C SER A 115 -8.47 9.69 17.94
N PRO A 116 -8.95 10.34 19.01
CA PRO A 116 -9.84 11.51 19.03
C PRO A 116 -9.10 12.84 18.88
N ARG A 117 -7.76 12.82 18.87
CA ARG A 117 -6.96 14.05 18.83
C ARG A 117 -7.14 14.80 17.50
N PHE A 118 -7.31 14.05 16.43
CA PHE A 118 -7.55 14.55 15.09
C PHE A 118 -8.80 13.91 14.52
N THR A 119 -9.57 14.67 13.74
CA THR A 119 -10.84 14.22 13.19
C THR A 119 -10.86 14.32 11.67
N PHE A 120 -11.94 13.88 11.04
CA PHE A 120 -12.15 14.14 9.63
C PHE A 120 -12.23 15.68 9.38
N PRO A 121 -11.60 16.22 8.32
CA PRO A 121 -10.96 15.52 7.20
C PRO A 121 -9.45 15.23 7.35
N GLU A 122 -8.84 15.45 8.48
CA GLU A 122 -7.38 15.42 8.70
C GLU A 122 -6.76 14.08 8.35
N HIS A 123 -7.48 12.97 8.58
CA HIS A 123 -7.05 11.62 8.18
C HIS A 123 -6.90 11.51 6.65
N LEU A 124 -7.88 12.06 5.91
CA LEU A 124 -7.88 12.05 4.44
C LEU A 124 -6.78 12.96 3.87
N ILE A 125 -6.60 14.13 4.47
CA ILE A 125 -5.52 15.08 4.10
C ILE A 125 -4.17 14.39 4.20
N ASP A 126 -3.89 13.65 5.26
CA ASP A 126 -2.62 12.94 5.44
C ASP A 126 -2.42 11.82 4.40
N VAL A 127 -3.48 11.11 4.04
CA VAL A 127 -3.43 10.10 2.97
C VAL A 127 -3.14 10.74 1.62
N LYS A 128 -3.76 11.87 1.33
CA LYS A 128 -3.50 12.63 0.09
C LYS A 128 -2.09 13.24 0.08
N ALA A 129 -1.59 13.71 1.22
CA ALA A 129 -0.21 14.16 1.33
C ALA A 129 0.79 13.02 1.05
N ALA A 130 0.46 11.78 1.44
CA ALA A 130 1.28 10.62 1.08
C ALA A 130 1.24 10.32 -0.43
N LEU A 131 0.09 10.50 -1.11
CA LEU A 131 -0.01 10.41 -2.57
C LEU A 131 0.81 11.50 -3.27
N ALA A 132 0.74 12.74 -2.79
CA ALA A 132 1.54 13.85 -3.32
C ALA A 132 3.04 13.56 -3.16
N TRP A 133 3.46 13.07 -1.99
CA TRP A 133 4.83 12.66 -1.74
C TRP A 133 5.31 11.55 -2.71
N ILE A 134 4.46 10.56 -3.01
CA ILE A 134 4.80 9.51 -4.00
C ILE A 134 5.03 10.12 -5.38
N ARG A 135 4.20 11.07 -5.80
CA ARG A 135 4.35 11.76 -7.09
C ARG A 135 5.64 12.56 -7.18
N GLU A 136 6.02 13.23 -6.10
CA GLU A 136 7.21 14.09 -6.04
C GLU A 136 8.51 13.30 -5.83
N HIS A 137 8.50 12.32 -4.94
CA HIS A 137 9.70 11.63 -4.46
C HIS A 137 9.74 10.13 -4.80
N GLY A 138 8.65 9.55 -5.26
CA GLY A 138 8.53 8.11 -5.47
C GLY A 138 9.59 7.54 -6.41
N ALA A 139 9.96 8.29 -7.45
CA ALA A 139 10.98 7.88 -8.43
C ALA A 139 12.36 7.61 -7.78
N GLU A 140 12.73 8.31 -6.71
CA GLU A 140 13.96 8.08 -5.94
C GLU A 140 14.01 6.66 -5.34
N PHE A 141 12.83 6.10 -5.09
CA PHE A 141 12.66 4.75 -4.56
C PHE A 141 12.32 3.71 -5.64
N GLY A 142 12.24 4.13 -6.90
CA GLY A 142 11.90 3.29 -8.04
C GLY A 142 10.40 3.10 -8.25
N ALA A 143 9.56 3.90 -7.61
CA ALA A 143 8.12 3.93 -7.85
C ALA A 143 7.81 4.61 -9.19
N ASP A 144 6.79 4.10 -9.88
CA ASP A 144 6.14 4.80 -10.97
C ASP A 144 5.13 5.80 -10.38
N PRO A 145 5.37 7.11 -10.49
CA PRO A 145 4.47 8.12 -9.93
C PRO A 145 3.15 8.25 -10.70
N ASP A 146 3.10 7.79 -11.95
CA ASP A 146 1.93 7.90 -12.82
C ASP A 146 0.99 6.69 -12.65
N PHE A 147 1.47 5.61 -12.07
CA PHE A 147 0.66 4.44 -11.76
C PHE A 147 0.66 4.11 -10.27
N VAL A 148 -0.32 4.65 -9.54
CA VAL A 148 -0.47 4.44 -8.11
C VAL A 148 -1.83 3.82 -7.78
N VAL A 149 -1.79 2.62 -7.22
CA VAL A 149 -2.97 1.95 -6.63
C VAL A 149 -3.04 2.31 -5.16
N ILE A 150 -4.18 2.78 -4.69
CA ILE A 150 -4.41 3.00 -3.26
C ILE A 150 -5.24 1.85 -2.68
N THR A 151 -4.85 1.33 -1.53
CA THR A 151 -5.52 0.22 -0.86
C THR A 151 -5.45 0.34 0.67
N GLY A 152 -6.36 -0.33 1.34
CA GLY A 152 -6.38 -0.41 2.80
C GLY A 152 -7.48 -1.33 3.32
N GLY A 153 -7.39 -1.71 4.57
CA GLY A 153 -8.41 -2.50 5.26
C GLY A 153 -9.29 -1.61 6.16
N SER A 154 -10.60 -1.88 6.26
CA SER A 154 -11.52 -1.19 7.19
C SER A 154 -11.45 0.35 7.04
N ALA A 155 -11.10 1.09 8.10
CA ALA A 155 -10.91 2.54 8.05
C ALA A 155 -9.92 2.98 6.96
N GLY A 156 -8.85 2.20 6.71
CA GLY A 156 -7.91 2.46 5.62
C GLY A 156 -8.54 2.29 4.24
N GLY A 157 -9.41 1.30 4.07
CA GLY A 157 -10.18 1.11 2.83
C GLY A 157 -11.16 2.26 2.57
N HIS A 158 -11.82 2.76 3.60
CA HIS A 158 -12.67 3.94 3.52
C HIS A 158 -11.86 5.18 3.07
N LEU A 159 -10.70 5.44 3.70
CA LEU A 159 -9.84 6.56 3.32
C LEU A 159 -9.27 6.39 1.90
N ALA A 160 -8.94 5.17 1.49
CA ALA A 160 -8.50 4.87 0.14
C ALA A 160 -9.57 5.19 -0.91
N ALA A 161 -10.82 4.78 -0.65
CA ALA A 161 -11.95 5.08 -1.53
C ALA A 161 -12.22 6.59 -1.61
N LEU A 162 -12.23 7.30 -0.48
CA LEU A 162 -12.41 8.76 -0.46
C LEU A 162 -11.29 9.46 -1.23
N ALA A 163 -10.02 9.07 -1.03
CA ALA A 163 -8.90 9.68 -1.73
C ALA A 163 -9.03 9.52 -3.25
N ALA A 164 -9.48 8.35 -3.72
CA ALA A 164 -9.71 8.07 -5.15
C ALA A 164 -10.90 8.85 -5.73
N LEU A 165 -11.96 9.04 -4.95
CA LEU A 165 -13.18 9.74 -5.39
C LEU A 165 -13.09 11.28 -5.29
N THR A 166 -12.06 11.81 -4.65
CA THR A 166 -11.87 13.26 -4.46
C THR A 166 -10.52 13.75 -5.02
N PRO A 167 -10.09 13.38 -6.26
CA PRO A 167 -8.71 13.58 -6.72
C PRO A 167 -8.29 15.05 -6.79
N HIS A 168 -9.22 15.99 -7.01
CA HIS A 168 -8.92 17.42 -7.20
C HIS A 168 -9.66 18.31 -6.22
N ASP A 169 -10.14 17.77 -5.10
CA ASP A 169 -10.87 18.55 -4.11
C ASP A 169 -9.89 19.33 -3.23
N PRO A 170 -9.88 20.68 -3.32
CA PRO A 170 -8.93 21.54 -2.60
C PRO A 170 -9.15 21.50 -1.09
N GLU A 171 -10.34 21.12 -0.60
CA GLU A 171 -10.61 20.98 0.83
C GLU A 171 -9.69 19.93 1.46
N TYR A 172 -9.38 18.88 0.70
CA TYR A 172 -8.56 17.77 1.19
C TYR A 172 -7.11 17.80 0.71
N GLN A 173 -6.68 18.87 0.06
CA GLN A 173 -5.33 19.06 -0.50
C GLN A 173 -4.74 20.43 -0.18
N PRO A 174 -4.72 20.85 1.11
CA PRO A 174 -4.22 22.18 1.47
C PRO A 174 -2.70 22.26 1.27
N GLY A 175 -2.27 23.00 0.24
CA GLY A 175 -0.85 23.30 0.00
C GLY A 175 -0.02 22.21 -0.67
N PHE A 176 -0.66 21.22 -1.29
CA PHE A 176 0.03 20.18 -2.10
C PHE A 176 -0.84 19.67 -3.23
#